data_fbaad391583aab236f7902ac2939f442
#
_entry.id   fbaad391583aab236f7902ac2939f442
#
_cell.length_a   1.000
_cell.length_b   1.000
_cell.length_c   1.000
_cell.angle_alpha   90.00
_cell.angle_beta   90.00
_cell.angle_gamma   90.00
#
_symmetry.space_group_name_H-M   'P 1'
#
loop_
_entity.id
_entity.type
_entity.pdbx_description
1 polymer ?
#
loop_
_entity_poly.entity_id
_entity_poly.type
_entity_poly.pdbx_seq_one_letter_code
_entity_poly.pdbx_strand_id
1 'polypeptide(L)'
;PGMTREMCLEDFRQLFEDPRWRPDYLKIYPTLVVRGTRTYDMWRRDDFDPLDNEDAADLVAEVMGMIPKYTRLQRVQRDIPADHIDAGVWKSNLRQLASQRAERRGITQRDIRAREVGHNDADPDPERVELDTLTYEAGGGTEHFLSFEDPVSDLLVGFCRLRFPNDPVRRELSNAALVRELHVYGSEVGLRDDDAADWQHRGYGRRLLARAEELAADAGYDKLSVISGIGVRRYYREKLG
;
A
#
# COMPACT_ATOMS: atom_id res chain seq x y z
N PRO A 1 23.57 3.60 8.36
CA PRO A 1 24.97 4.06 8.27
C PRO A 1 25.60 3.65 6.95
N GLY A 2 26.39 4.57 6.31
CA GLY A 2 27.13 4.31 5.08
C GLY A 2 26.32 4.39 3.78
N MET A 3 25.03 4.72 3.81
CA MET A 3 24.25 4.99 2.61
C MET A 3 24.20 6.49 2.32
N THR A 4 24.41 6.85 1.05
CA THR A 4 24.14 8.20 0.55
C THR A 4 22.67 8.36 0.19
N ARG A 5 22.24 9.60 -0.04
CA ARG A 5 20.88 9.89 -0.53
C ARG A 5 20.60 9.17 -1.87
N GLU A 6 21.55 9.21 -2.78
CA GLU A 6 21.42 8.57 -4.10
C GLU A 6 21.29 7.06 -4.00
N MET A 7 22.04 6.43 -3.08
CA MET A 7 21.93 5.00 -2.81
C MET A 7 20.53 4.66 -2.25
N CYS A 8 20.00 5.47 -1.33
CA CYS A 8 18.66 5.28 -0.81
C CYS A 8 17.60 5.36 -1.92
N LEU A 9 17.67 6.35 -2.80
CA LEU A 9 16.73 6.51 -3.92
C LEU A 9 16.84 5.36 -4.91
N GLU A 10 18.07 4.89 -5.19
CA GLU A 10 18.28 3.74 -6.07
C GLU A 10 17.71 2.45 -5.48
N ASP A 11 17.86 2.20 -4.18
CA ASP A 11 17.25 1.05 -3.49
C ASP A 11 15.74 1.06 -3.63
N PHE A 12 15.08 2.22 -3.45
CA PHE A 12 13.64 2.33 -3.65
C PHE A 12 13.24 2.15 -5.12
N ARG A 13 14.04 2.63 -6.08
CA ARG A 13 13.77 2.41 -7.50
C ARG A 13 13.82 0.93 -7.82
N GLN A 14 14.87 0.21 -7.39
CA GLN A 14 14.99 -1.23 -7.58
C GLN A 14 13.85 -2.00 -6.89
N LEU A 15 13.42 -1.58 -5.70
CA LEU A 15 12.32 -2.20 -4.97
C LEU A 15 11.01 -2.23 -5.78
N PHE A 16 10.76 -1.21 -6.60
CA PHE A 16 9.54 -1.11 -7.38
C PHE A 16 9.68 -1.56 -8.85
N GLU A 17 10.87 -1.46 -9.44
CA GLU A 17 11.12 -1.82 -10.84
C GLU A 17 11.46 -3.31 -10.99
N ASP A 18 12.21 -3.89 -10.06
CA ASP A 18 12.64 -5.28 -10.13
C ASP A 18 11.48 -6.24 -9.76
N PRO A 19 11.05 -7.13 -10.68
CA PRO A 19 9.94 -8.05 -10.44
C PRO A 19 10.21 -9.07 -9.31
N ARG A 20 11.45 -9.21 -8.84
CA ARG A 20 11.75 -10.03 -7.67
C ARG A 20 11.15 -9.47 -6.37
N TRP A 21 10.87 -8.17 -6.33
CA TRP A 21 10.35 -7.46 -5.16
C TRP A 21 8.91 -7.02 -5.38
N ARG A 22 8.67 -5.76 -5.72
CA ARG A 22 7.35 -5.13 -5.94
C ARG A 22 6.37 -5.38 -4.80
N PRO A 23 6.63 -4.81 -3.61
CA PRO A 23 5.87 -5.08 -2.40
C PRO A 23 4.47 -4.47 -2.43
N ASP A 24 3.51 -5.15 -1.78
CA ASP A 24 2.15 -4.64 -1.56
C ASP A 24 2.11 -3.50 -0.54
N TYR A 25 2.99 -3.59 0.47
CA TYR A 25 3.02 -2.68 1.61
C TYR A 25 4.43 -2.19 1.88
N LEU A 26 4.52 -0.91 2.23
CA LEU A 26 5.78 -0.28 2.55
C LEU A 26 5.69 0.46 3.89
N LYS A 27 6.75 0.36 4.68
CA LYS A 27 7.00 1.18 5.85
C LYS A 27 8.38 1.79 5.72
N ILE A 28 8.46 3.12 5.78
CA ILE A 28 9.73 3.84 5.72
C ILE A 28 10.09 4.30 7.13
N TYR A 29 11.24 3.83 7.63
CA TYR A 29 11.72 4.18 8.95
C TYR A 29 13.11 4.79 8.85
N PRO A 30 13.24 6.13 8.94
CA PRO A 30 14.54 6.77 9.09
C PRO A 30 15.28 6.20 10.29
N THR A 31 16.59 6.02 10.15
CA THR A 31 17.44 5.53 11.24
C THR A 31 17.47 6.57 12.36
N LEU A 32 17.12 6.15 13.57
CA LEU A 32 17.16 6.98 14.76
C LEU A 32 18.35 6.60 15.64
N VAL A 33 18.89 7.57 16.33
CA VAL A 33 19.92 7.38 17.35
C VAL A 33 19.24 7.33 18.71
N VAL A 34 19.32 6.15 19.35
CA VAL A 34 18.71 5.89 20.65
C VAL A 34 19.81 5.37 21.61
N ARG A 35 19.87 5.91 22.80
CA ARG A 35 20.87 5.55 23.81
C ARG A 35 20.87 4.05 24.08
N GLY A 36 22.05 3.47 24.19
CA GLY A 36 22.27 2.03 24.40
C GLY A 36 22.23 1.19 23.12
N THR A 37 22.16 1.81 21.94
CA THR A 37 22.27 1.13 20.64
C THR A 37 23.64 1.32 20.00
N ARG A 38 23.99 0.42 19.08
CA ARG A 38 25.23 0.56 18.29
C ARG A 38 25.26 1.87 17.46
N THR A 39 24.10 2.31 16.96
CA THR A 39 24.01 3.59 16.22
C THR A 39 24.32 4.78 17.12
N TYR A 40 23.96 4.72 18.42
CA TYR A 40 24.34 5.72 19.40
C TYR A 40 25.87 5.81 19.57
N ASP A 41 26.53 4.65 19.70
CA ASP A 41 28.00 4.61 19.85
C ASP A 41 28.72 5.12 18.58
N MET A 42 28.19 4.83 17.39
CA MET A 42 28.74 5.33 16.14
C MET A 42 28.56 6.85 16.03
N TRP A 43 27.37 7.36 16.33
CA TRP A 43 27.11 8.81 16.34
C TRP A 43 27.99 9.55 17.32
N ARG A 44 28.21 9.02 18.51
CA ARG A 44 29.10 9.61 19.54
C ARG A 44 30.57 9.69 19.11
N ARG A 45 30.97 8.88 18.13
CA ARG A 45 32.34 8.88 17.56
C ARG A 45 32.44 9.58 16.21
N ASP A 46 31.37 10.27 15.76
CA ASP A 46 31.27 10.87 14.45
C ASP A 46 31.41 9.88 13.27
N ASP A 47 31.16 8.58 13.49
CA ASP A 47 31.16 7.53 12.47
C ASP A 47 29.81 7.44 11.70
N PHE A 48 28.77 8.13 12.17
CA PHE A 48 27.43 8.11 11.60
C PHE A 48 26.67 9.40 11.96
N ASP A 49 26.11 10.03 10.94
CA ASP A 49 25.21 11.17 11.08
C ASP A 49 23.81 10.78 10.56
N PRO A 50 22.75 10.77 11.39
CA PRO A 50 21.41 10.46 10.94
C PRO A 50 20.80 11.62 10.17
N LEU A 51 19.87 11.33 9.24
CA LEU A 51 19.08 12.37 8.57
C LEU A 51 18.31 13.18 9.61
N ASP A 52 18.30 14.48 9.47
CA ASP A 52 17.43 15.36 10.25
C ASP A 52 15.98 15.33 9.72
N ASN A 53 15.09 16.14 10.31
CA ASN A 53 13.68 16.17 9.91
C ASN A 53 13.49 16.69 8.48
N GLU A 54 14.30 17.64 8.05
CA GLU A 54 14.17 18.31 6.76
C GLU A 54 14.69 17.40 5.65
N ASP A 55 15.90 16.85 5.81
CA ASP A 55 16.51 15.92 4.86
C ASP A 55 15.68 14.64 4.71
N ALA A 56 15.17 14.11 5.82
CA ALA A 56 14.29 12.94 5.79
C ALA A 56 12.97 13.24 5.07
N ALA A 57 12.38 14.43 5.29
CA ALA A 57 11.15 14.81 4.60
C ALA A 57 11.36 14.98 3.09
N ASP A 58 12.51 15.53 2.68
CA ASP A 58 12.87 15.67 1.27
C ASP A 58 13.11 14.33 0.58
N LEU A 59 13.83 13.42 1.23
CA LEU A 59 14.06 12.06 0.70
C LEU A 59 12.73 11.30 0.59
N VAL A 60 11.92 11.33 1.63
CA VAL A 60 10.62 10.62 1.64
C VAL A 60 9.67 11.20 0.59
N ALA A 61 9.67 12.51 0.35
CA ALA A 61 8.87 13.14 -0.69
C ALA A 61 9.21 12.60 -2.10
N GLU A 62 10.50 12.41 -2.40
CA GLU A 62 10.92 11.80 -3.66
C GLU A 62 10.51 10.34 -3.76
N VAL A 63 10.70 9.58 -2.68
CA VAL A 63 10.26 8.18 -2.63
C VAL A 63 8.76 8.04 -2.83
N MET A 64 7.93 8.94 -2.25
CA MET A 64 6.48 8.94 -2.44
C MET A 64 6.08 9.02 -3.92
N GLY A 65 6.84 9.76 -4.74
CA GLY A 65 6.62 9.84 -6.19
C GLY A 65 6.98 8.57 -6.96
N MET A 66 7.75 7.67 -6.37
CA MET A 66 8.16 6.40 -6.99
C MET A 66 7.20 5.26 -6.66
N ILE A 67 6.39 5.38 -5.61
CA ILE A 67 5.53 4.31 -5.13
C ILE A 67 4.42 4.01 -6.14
N PRO A 68 4.32 2.75 -6.63
CA PRO A 68 3.29 2.37 -7.58
C PRO A 68 1.87 2.41 -6.97
N LYS A 69 0.84 2.55 -7.82
CA LYS A 69 -0.56 2.64 -7.39
C LYS A 69 -1.09 1.38 -6.69
N TYR A 70 -0.42 0.25 -6.83
CA TYR A 70 -0.76 -1.00 -6.15
C TYR A 70 -0.10 -1.14 -4.77
N THR A 71 0.87 -0.32 -4.41
CA THR A 71 1.56 -0.36 -3.12
C THR A 71 0.92 0.60 -2.11
N ARG A 72 0.77 0.17 -0.86
CA ARG A 72 0.30 1.01 0.23
C ARG A 72 1.46 1.46 1.12
N LEU A 73 1.73 2.75 1.20
CA LEU A 73 2.64 3.31 2.18
C LEU A 73 1.95 3.38 3.55
N GLN A 74 2.13 2.34 4.38
CA GLN A 74 1.45 2.21 5.67
C GLN A 74 1.94 3.21 6.71
N ARG A 75 3.27 3.30 6.86
CA ARG A 75 3.92 4.17 7.86
C ARG A 75 5.13 4.88 7.29
N VAL A 76 5.30 6.10 7.76
CA VAL A 76 6.52 6.88 7.61
C VAL A 76 6.93 7.29 9.02
N GLN A 77 7.96 6.65 9.58
CA GLN A 77 8.46 6.81 10.94
C GLN A 77 7.94 5.76 11.94
N ARG A 78 8.78 5.41 12.91
CA ARG A 78 8.45 4.54 14.04
C ARG A 78 7.82 5.34 15.18
N ASP A 79 6.97 4.65 15.96
CA ASP A 79 6.38 5.21 17.17
C ASP A 79 7.40 5.10 18.33
N ILE A 80 8.43 5.97 18.33
CA ILE A 80 9.40 6.12 19.42
C ILE A 80 9.17 7.50 20.04
N PRO A 81 8.97 7.59 21.36
CA PRO A 81 8.83 8.87 22.04
C PRO A 81 10.04 9.78 21.77
N ALA A 82 9.78 11.07 21.52
CA ALA A 82 10.82 12.03 21.13
C ALA A 82 11.93 12.20 22.18
N ASP A 83 11.60 12.04 23.47
CA ASP A 83 12.52 12.08 24.60
C ASP A 83 13.52 10.91 24.64
N HIS A 84 13.27 9.85 23.86
CA HIS A 84 14.18 8.71 23.71
C HIS A 84 15.09 8.83 22.47
N ILE A 85 14.93 9.89 21.66
CA ILE A 85 15.70 10.08 20.42
C ILE A 85 16.82 11.09 20.69
N ASP A 86 18.06 10.63 20.71
CA ASP A 86 19.25 11.50 20.90
C ASP A 86 19.62 12.26 19.61
N ALA A 87 19.40 11.67 18.41
CA ALA A 87 19.57 12.33 17.11
C ALA A 87 18.75 11.64 16.01
N GLY A 88 18.47 12.36 14.92
CA GLY A 88 17.66 11.92 13.78
C GLY A 88 16.28 12.58 13.75
N VAL A 89 15.31 11.91 13.14
CA VAL A 89 13.94 12.42 12.99
C VAL A 89 13.17 12.32 14.31
N TRP A 90 12.90 13.43 14.95
CA TRP A 90 12.16 13.49 16.20
C TRP A 90 10.72 14.02 16.06
N LYS A 91 10.40 14.70 14.94
CA LYS A 91 9.04 15.16 14.65
C LYS A 91 8.13 13.98 14.31
N SER A 92 6.98 13.86 14.99
CA SER A 92 6.02 12.76 14.79
C SER A 92 5.21 12.85 13.47
N ASN A 93 5.27 13.99 12.77
CA ASN A 93 4.49 14.27 11.57
C ASN A 93 5.31 14.20 10.26
N LEU A 94 6.35 13.37 10.19
CA LEU A 94 7.23 13.26 9.02
C LEU A 94 6.47 13.00 7.71
N ARG A 95 5.42 12.14 7.73
CA ARG A 95 4.57 11.92 6.55
C ARG A 95 3.96 13.22 6.05
N GLN A 96 3.40 14.02 6.93
CA GLN A 96 2.75 15.28 6.56
C GLN A 96 3.76 16.26 5.96
N LEU A 97 4.96 16.38 6.57
CA LEU A 97 6.04 17.21 6.03
C LEU A 97 6.48 16.75 4.64
N ALA A 98 6.66 15.44 4.45
CA ALA A 98 7.02 14.87 3.16
C ALA A 98 5.93 15.10 2.10
N SER A 99 4.65 14.91 2.44
CA SER A 99 3.53 15.17 1.51
C SER A 99 3.45 16.62 1.09
N GLN A 100 3.62 17.57 2.01
CA GLN A 100 3.66 19.00 1.70
C GLN A 100 4.86 19.36 0.77
N ARG A 101 5.99 18.68 0.92
CA ARG A 101 7.15 18.88 0.03
C ARG A 101 6.92 18.28 -1.35
N ALA A 102 6.32 17.09 -1.41
CA ALA A 102 5.93 16.47 -2.66
C ALA A 102 4.99 17.39 -3.45
N GLU A 103 3.96 17.93 -2.80
CA GLU A 103 3.01 18.88 -3.40
C GLU A 103 3.71 20.14 -3.94
N ARG A 104 4.55 20.82 -3.13
CA ARG A 104 5.30 22.01 -3.57
C ARG A 104 6.24 21.75 -4.74
N ARG A 105 6.71 20.51 -4.89
CA ARG A 105 7.63 20.07 -5.96
C ARG A 105 6.89 19.49 -7.16
N GLY A 106 5.55 19.46 -7.14
CA GLY A 106 4.74 18.85 -8.20
C GLY A 106 4.90 17.33 -8.30
N ILE A 107 5.29 16.66 -7.23
CA ILE A 107 5.42 15.20 -7.16
C ILE A 107 4.06 14.60 -6.86
N THR A 108 3.54 13.79 -7.79
CA THR A 108 2.26 13.10 -7.63
C THR A 108 2.45 11.84 -6.78
N GLN A 109 1.67 11.72 -5.71
CA GLN A 109 1.63 10.53 -4.86
C GLN A 109 0.51 9.61 -5.33
N ARG A 110 0.84 8.40 -5.75
CA ARG A 110 -0.12 7.43 -6.29
C ARG A 110 -0.28 6.16 -5.47
N ASP A 111 0.34 6.10 -4.30
CA ASP A 111 0.15 4.96 -3.39
C ASP A 111 -1.32 4.87 -2.91
N ILE A 112 -1.73 3.67 -2.53
CA ILE A 112 -3.11 3.40 -2.12
C ILE A 112 -3.59 4.39 -1.05
N ARG A 113 -2.76 4.67 -0.02
CA ARG A 113 -3.16 5.54 1.09
C ARG A 113 -3.38 7.00 0.68
N ALA A 114 -2.63 7.48 -0.31
CA ALA A 114 -2.79 8.84 -0.83
C ALA A 114 -4.10 9.01 -1.64
N ARG A 115 -4.63 7.90 -2.17
CA ARG A 115 -5.76 7.89 -3.10
C ARG A 115 -7.06 7.34 -2.50
N GLU A 116 -7.01 6.62 -1.37
CA GLU A 116 -8.20 5.99 -0.78
C GLU A 116 -9.24 7.03 -0.35
N VAL A 117 -10.51 6.77 -0.68
CA VAL A 117 -11.65 7.55 -0.16
C VAL A 117 -11.71 7.39 1.37
N GLY A 118 -12.14 8.43 2.06
CA GLY A 118 -12.17 8.47 3.52
C GLY A 118 -10.89 9.05 4.16
N HIS A 119 -9.80 9.19 3.39
CA HIS A 119 -8.61 9.95 3.79
C HIS A 119 -8.45 11.25 2.97
N ASN A 120 -9.24 11.40 1.93
CA ASN A 120 -9.34 12.59 1.11
C ASN A 120 -10.63 13.35 1.45
N ASP A 121 -10.57 14.69 1.41
CA ASP A 121 -11.74 15.56 1.63
C ASP A 121 -12.71 15.56 0.42
N ALA A 122 -12.34 14.91 -0.68
CA ALA A 122 -13.13 14.82 -1.91
C ALA A 122 -13.77 13.45 -2.04
N ASP A 123 -15.07 13.44 -2.39
CA ASP A 123 -15.77 12.23 -2.78
C ASP A 123 -15.64 12.00 -4.29
N PRO A 124 -15.43 10.74 -4.74
CA PRO A 124 -15.43 10.42 -6.15
C PRO A 124 -16.84 10.55 -6.73
N ASP A 125 -16.93 10.93 -8.00
CA ASP A 125 -18.20 10.91 -8.72
C ASP A 125 -18.61 9.47 -9.04
N PRO A 126 -19.74 8.98 -8.53
CA PRO A 126 -20.17 7.59 -8.74
C PRO A 126 -20.35 7.19 -10.20
N GLU A 127 -20.65 8.17 -11.09
CA GLU A 127 -20.82 7.93 -12.53
C GLU A 127 -19.49 7.77 -13.27
N ARG A 128 -18.40 8.23 -12.67
CA ARG A 128 -17.03 8.13 -13.22
C ARG A 128 -16.22 6.98 -12.62
N VAL A 129 -16.74 6.32 -11.56
CA VAL A 129 -16.02 5.20 -10.94
C VAL A 129 -16.03 4.00 -11.88
N GLU A 130 -14.87 3.64 -12.36
CA GLU A 130 -14.67 2.52 -13.28
C GLU A 130 -13.73 1.45 -12.71
N LEU A 131 -13.86 0.24 -13.24
CA LEU A 131 -13.00 -0.88 -12.91
C LEU A 131 -11.74 -0.82 -13.78
N ASP A 132 -10.58 -0.74 -13.13
CA ASP A 132 -9.27 -0.84 -13.76
C ASP A 132 -8.56 -2.14 -13.37
N THR A 133 -7.65 -2.62 -14.23
CA THR A 133 -6.86 -3.83 -14.01
C THR A 133 -5.41 -3.54 -14.36
N LEU A 134 -4.54 -3.51 -13.36
CA LEU A 134 -3.10 -3.43 -13.54
C LEU A 134 -2.47 -4.80 -13.33
N THR A 135 -1.84 -5.33 -14.38
CA THR A 135 -1.13 -6.63 -14.34
C THR A 135 0.38 -6.40 -14.28
N TYR A 136 1.06 -7.10 -13.40
CA TYR A 136 2.52 -7.03 -13.23
C TYR A 136 3.10 -8.31 -12.64
N GLU A 137 4.38 -8.56 -12.90
CA GLU A 137 5.11 -9.67 -12.29
C GLU A 137 5.69 -9.26 -10.94
N ALA A 138 5.52 -10.10 -9.90
CA ALA A 138 6.11 -9.88 -8.59
C ALA A 138 6.39 -11.20 -7.86
N GLY A 139 7.58 -11.32 -7.28
CA GLY A 139 7.94 -12.46 -6.43
C GLY A 139 7.69 -13.82 -7.09
N GLY A 140 7.98 -13.96 -8.38
CA GLY A 140 7.80 -15.23 -9.13
C GLY A 140 6.34 -15.60 -9.41
N GLY A 141 5.46 -14.64 -9.63
CA GLY A 141 4.09 -14.86 -10.07
C GLY A 141 3.50 -13.62 -10.69
N THR A 142 2.38 -13.77 -11.37
CA THR A 142 1.64 -12.65 -11.97
C THR A 142 0.63 -12.10 -10.99
N GLU A 143 0.67 -10.80 -10.77
CA GLU A 143 -0.27 -10.06 -9.92
C GLU A 143 -1.25 -9.26 -10.78
N HIS A 144 -2.51 -9.28 -10.40
CA HIS A 144 -3.54 -8.39 -10.95
C HIS A 144 -4.08 -7.52 -9.81
N PHE A 145 -3.82 -6.23 -9.91
CA PHE A 145 -4.42 -5.22 -9.04
C PHE A 145 -5.70 -4.72 -9.71
N LEU A 146 -6.84 -5.23 -9.25
CA LEU A 146 -8.16 -4.84 -9.70
C LEU A 146 -8.63 -3.70 -8.81
N SER A 147 -9.01 -2.57 -9.36
CA SER A 147 -9.40 -1.42 -8.56
C SER A 147 -10.62 -0.70 -9.14
N PHE A 148 -11.49 -0.20 -8.28
CA PHE A 148 -12.47 0.82 -8.64
C PHE A 148 -11.91 2.18 -8.33
N GLU A 149 -11.77 3.00 -9.37
CA GLU A 149 -11.11 4.30 -9.30
C GLU A 149 -11.98 5.36 -10.02
N ASP A 150 -11.98 6.60 -9.52
CA ASP A 150 -12.39 7.75 -10.30
C ASP A 150 -11.13 8.32 -10.98
N PRO A 151 -10.98 8.16 -12.31
CA PRO A 151 -9.74 8.54 -13.01
C PRO A 151 -9.54 10.06 -13.08
N VAL A 152 -10.58 10.86 -12.87
CA VAL A 152 -10.50 12.33 -12.94
C VAL A 152 -9.94 12.89 -11.62
N SER A 153 -10.41 12.38 -10.51
CA SER A 153 -9.94 12.78 -9.16
C SER A 153 -8.77 11.95 -8.65
N ASP A 154 -8.39 10.88 -9.36
CA ASP A 154 -7.41 9.85 -8.95
C ASP A 154 -7.73 9.22 -7.58
N LEU A 155 -9.03 9.06 -7.27
CA LEU A 155 -9.50 8.49 -6.02
C LEU A 155 -9.76 6.98 -6.15
N LEU A 156 -9.34 6.23 -5.12
CA LEU A 156 -9.50 4.79 -5.02
C LEU A 156 -10.66 4.43 -4.10
N VAL A 157 -11.69 3.78 -4.64
CA VAL A 157 -12.88 3.33 -3.91
C VAL A 157 -12.66 1.95 -3.27
N GLY A 158 -11.96 1.06 -3.95
CA GLY A 158 -11.66 -0.27 -3.44
C GLY A 158 -10.80 -1.06 -4.41
N PHE A 159 -10.24 -2.16 -3.93
CA PHE A 159 -9.37 -3.00 -4.75
C PHE A 159 -9.42 -4.48 -4.34
N CYS A 160 -8.97 -5.32 -5.27
CA CYS A 160 -8.68 -6.74 -5.06
C CYS A 160 -7.28 -7.06 -5.58
N ARG A 161 -6.49 -7.79 -4.82
CA ARG A 161 -5.22 -8.36 -5.26
C ARG A 161 -5.43 -9.82 -5.64
N LEU A 162 -5.34 -10.12 -6.91
CA LEU A 162 -5.40 -11.47 -7.45
C LEU A 162 -4.01 -11.89 -7.89
N ARG A 163 -3.54 -13.05 -7.44
CA ARG A 163 -2.25 -13.62 -7.82
C ARG A 163 -2.43 -14.92 -8.58
N PHE A 164 -1.71 -15.06 -9.66
CA PHE A 164 -1.47 -16.31 -10.36
C PHE A 164 -0.09 -16.83 -9.95
N PRO A 165 0.00 -17.83 -9.05
CA PRO A 165 1.27 -18.33 -8.57
C PRO A 165 1.91 -19.26 -9.61
N ASN A 166 3.20 -19.08 -9.91
CA ASN A 166 3.94 -19.98 -10.79
C ASN A 166 4.28 -21.31 -10.11
N ASP A 167 4.58 -21.26 -8.80
CA ASP A 167 4.93 -22.45 -8.01
C ASP A 167 4.18 -22.41 -6.66
N PRO A 168 3.04 -23.11 -6.56
CA PRO A 168 2.26 -23.13 -5.34
C PRO A 168 2.97 -23.97 -4.26
N VAL A 169 3.40 -23.33 -3.16
CA VAL A 169 4.11 -23.97 -2.03
C VAL A 169 3.23 -24.92 -1.20
N ARG A 170 1.93 -24.96 -1.44
CA ARG A 170 0.97 -25.80 -0.73
C ARG A 170 0.11 -26.58 -1.69
N ARG A 171 -0.15 -27.84 -1.36
CA ARG A 171 -0.99 -28.73 -2.18
C ARG A 171 -2.40 -28.17 -2.38
N GLU A 172 -2.96 -27.49 -1.36
CA GLU A 172 -4.30 -26.88 -1.43
C GLU A 172 -4.39 -25.77 -2.47
N LEU A 173 -3.26 -25.16 -2.81
CA LEU A 173 -3.16 -24.08 -3.80
C LEU A 173 -2.81 -24.60 -5.21
N SER A 174 -2.68 -25.92 -5.39
CA SER A 174 -2.46 -26.47 -6.74
C SER A 174 -3.62 -26.13 -7.65
N ASN A 175 -3.31 -25.59 -8.84
CA ASN A 175 -4.25 -25.08 -9.83
C ASN A 175 -5.29 -24.07 -9.24
N ALA A 176 -4.83 -23.20 -8.34
CA ALA A 176 -5.66 -22.17 -7.73
C ALA A 176 -5.08 -20.78 -7.98
N ALA A 177 -5.90 -19.86 -8.46
CA ALA A 177 -5.64 -18.44 -8.34
C ALA A 177 -5.91 -18.00 -6.90
N LEU A 178 -5.24 -16.95 -6.44
CA LEU A 178 -5.24 -16.54 -5.04
C LEU A 178 -5.67 -15.08 -4.87
N VAL A 179 -6.83 -14.85 -4.27
CA VAL A 179 -7.22 -13.53 -3.75
C VAL A 179 -6.48 -13.31 -2.44
N ARG A 180 -5.52 -12.38 -2.47
CA ARG A 180 -4.65 -12.05 -1.34
C ARG A 180 -5.22 -10.96 -0.47
N GLU A 181 -5.99 -10.06 -1.06
CA GLU A 181 -6.66 -8.95 -0.39
C GLU A 181 -7.89 -8.52 -1.18
N LEU A 182 -8.96 -8.18 -0.47
CA LEU A 182 -10.15 -7.51 -0.99
C LEU A 182 -10.54 -6.42 -0.01
N HIS A 183 -10.55 -5.17 -0.44
CA HIS A 183 -10.84 -4.01 0.40
C HIS A 183 -11.71 -3.01 -0.35
N VAL A 184 -12.78 -2.54 0.29
CA VAL A 184 -13.60 -1.42 -0.19
C VAL A 184 -13.57 -0.35 0.89
N TYR A 185 -13.18 0.84 0.53
CA TYR A 185 -13.10 1.98 1.43
C TYR A 185 -14.47 2.64 1.60
N GLY A 186 -14.71 3.23 2.75
CA GLY A 186 -15.92 3.94 3.12
C GLY A 186 -15.85 4.35 4.58
N SER A 187 -16.72 5.26 5.02
CA SER A 187 -16.92 5.52 6.44
C SER A 187 -17.45 4.25 7.11
N GLU A 188 -16.96 3.91 8.32
CA GLU A 188 -17.57 2.88 9.16
C GLU A 188 -18.99 3.32 9.54
N VAL A 189 -19.96 2.97 8.69
CA VAL A 189 -21.36 3.18 8.99
C VAL A 189 -21.83 2.00 9.82
N GLY A 190 -22.38 2.29 11.00
CA GLY A 190 -23.06 1.29 11.82
C GLY A 190 -24.15 0.62 10.98
N LEU A 191 -24.35 -0.70 11.12
CA LEU A 191 -25.26 -1.59 10.36
C LEU A 191 -26.73 -1.10 10.18
N ARG A 192 -27.03 0.17 10.44
CA ARG A 192 -28.41 0.73 10.49
C ARG A 192 -28.61 2.08 9.77
N ASP A 193 -27.59 2.65 9.16
CA ASP A 193 -27.76 3.90 8.42
C ASP A 193 -27.79 3.63 6.92
N ASP A 194 -28.96 3.84 6.31
CA ASP A 194 -29.24 3.76 4.87
C ASP A 194 -28.69 4.98 4.10
N ASP A 195 -27.58 5.60 4.52
CA ASP A 195 -27.02 6.73 3.82
C ASP A 195 -26.41 6.30 2.47
N ALA A 196 -26.99 6.83 1.41
CA ALA A 196 -26.66 6.52 0.01
C ALA A 196 -25.22 6.86 -0.42
N ALA A 197 -24.42 7.45 0.45
CA ALA A 197 -23.02 7.80 0.22
C ALA A 197 -22.02 6.69 0.60
N ASP A 198 -22.48 5.58 1.20
CA ASP A 198 -21.60 4.52 1.63
C ASP A 198 -21.15 3.62 0.46
N TRP A 199 -19.89 3.79 0.07
CA TRP A 199 -19.24 3.01 -0.98
C TRP A 199 -19.22 1.51 -0.68
N GLN A 200 -19.25 1.09 0.59
CA GLN A 200 -19.24 -0.32 0.99
C GLN A 200 -20.53 -1.06 0.57
N HIS A 201 -21.68 -0.38 0.51
CA HIS A 201 -22.97 -0.98 0.15
C HIS A 201 -23.27 -1.00 -1.36
N ARG A 202 -22.47 -0.35 -2.21
CA ARG A 202 -22.68 -0.32 -3.68
C ARG A 202 -22.26 -1.60 -4.41
N GLY A 203 -21.91 -2.66 -3.70
CA GLY A 203 -21.57 -3.94 -4.32
C GLY A 203 -20.20 -4.02 -4.99
N TYR A 204 -19.31 -3.04 -4.77
CA TYR A 204 -17.96 -3.02 -5.37
C TYR A 204 -17.14 -4.25 -4.98
N GLY A 205 -17.22 -4.72 -3.73
CA GLY A 205 -16.52 -5.94 -3.30
C GLY A 205 -16.94 -7.18 -4.10
N ARG A 206 -18.25 -7.32 -4.37
CA ARG A 206 -18.76 -8.42 -5.21
C ARG A 206 -18.27 -8.31 -6.65
N ARG A 207 -18.29 -7.12 -7.23
CA ARG A 207 -17.83 -6.88 -8.60
C ARG A 207 -16.33 -7.11 -8.75
N LEU A 208 -15.52 -6.73 -7.75
CA LEU A 208 -14.08 -7.01 -7.72
C LEU A 208 -13.81 -8.53 -7.67
N LEU A 209 -14.55 -9.25 -6.82
CA LEU A 209 -14.38 -10.70 -6.74
C LEU A 209 -14.84 -11.39 -8.02
N ALA A 210 -15.99 -11.01 -8.60
CA ALA A 210 -16.45 -11.55 -9.87
C ALA A 210 -15.43 -11.35 -10.99
N ARG A 211 -14.78 -10.17 -11.05
CA ARG A 211 -13.71 -9.92 -12.01
C ARG A 211 -12.48 -10.80 -11.77
N ALA A 212 -12.14 -11.05 -10.49
CA ALA A 212 -11.05 -11.98 -10.15
C ALA A 212 -11.38 -13.42 -10.57
N GLU A 213 -12.62 -13.87 -10.41
CA GLU A 213 -13.10 -15.19 -10.86
C GLU A 213 -13.05 -15.32 -12.38
N GLU A 214 -13.51 -14.31 -13.13
CA GLU A 214 -13.42 -14.29 -14.59
C GLU A 214 -11.96 -14.43 -15.06
N LEU A 215 -11.06 -13.62 -14.53
CA LEU A 215 -9.64 -13.66 -14.91
C LEU A 215 -9.00 -15.02 -14.57
N ALA A 216 -9.33 -15.60 -13.42
CA ALA A 216 -8.84 -16.90 -13.01
C ALA A 216 -9.34 -18.02 -13.95
N ALA A 217 -10.65 -17.99 -14.28
CA ALA A 217 -11.23 -18.96 -15.21
C ALA A 217 -10.65 -18.84 -16.63
N ASP A 218 -10.50 -17.62 -17.15
CA ASP A 218 -9.90 -17.34 -18.46
C ASP A 218 -8.45 -17.83 -18.53
N ALA A 219 -7.72 -17.78 -17.41
CA ALA A 219 -6.36 -18.29 -17.29
C ALA A 219 -6.29 -19.82 -17.04
N GLY A 220 -7.44 -20.51 -16.93
CA GLY A 220 -7.51 -21.96 -16.77
C GLY A 220 -7.33 -22.45 -15.33
N TYR A 221 -7.53 -21.62 -14.34
CA TYR A 221 -7.56 -22.06 -12.93
C TYR A 221 -8.90 -22.70 -12.58
N ASP A 222 -8.87 -23.84 -11.90
CA ASP A 222 -10.08 -24.59 -11.51
C ASP A 222 -10.75 -24.02 -10.24
N LYS A 223 -10.03 -23.21 -9.50
CA LYS A 223 -10.50 -22.65 -8.22
C LYS A 223 -9.86 -21.33 -7.88
N LEU A 224 -10.61 -20.53 -7.11
CA LEU A 224 -10.14 -19.30 -6.49
C LEU A 224 -10.00 -19.54 -4.99
N SER A 225 -8.79 -19.34 -4.46
CA SER A 225 -8.53 -19.40 -3.02
C SER A 225 -8.48 -17.99 -2.45
N VAL A 226 -9.05 -17.79 -1.26
CA VAL A 226 -9.11 -16.46 -0.63
C VAL A 226 -8.36 -16.47 0.70
N ILE A 227 -7.41 -15.57 0.88
CA ILE A 227 -6.79 -15.29 2.17
C ILE A 227 -7.75 -14.41 2.97
N SER A 228 -8.36 -14.96 4.02
CA SER A 228 -9.33 -14.22 4.82
C SER A 228 -9.14 -14.43 6.32
N GLY A 229 -9.54 -13.44 7.10
CA GLY A 229 -9.72 -13.61 8.53
C GLY A 229 -10.81 -14.64 8.85
N ILE A 230 -10.72 -15.29 10.01
CA ILE A 230 -11.68 -16.35 10.41
C ILE A 230 -13.12 -15.81 10.44
N GLY A 231 -13.33 -14.58 10.94
CA GLY A 231 -14.65 -13.98 11.08
C GLY A 231 -15.38 -13.67 9.78
N VAL A 232 -14.66 -13.53 8.64
CA VAL A 232 -15.25 -13.20 7.34
C VAL A 232 -15.36 -14.38 6.38
N ARG A 233 -15.03 -15.60 6.81
CA ARG A 233 -15.15 -16.82 5.96
C ARG A 233 -16.57 -17.07 5.46
N ARG A 234 -17.58 -16.84 6.33
CA ARG A 234 -19.00 -17.00 5.97
C ARG A 234 -19.42 -15.98 4.91
N TYR A 235 -18.93 -14.77 4.99
CA TYR A 235 -19.20 -13.73 4.00
C TYR A 235 -18.80 -14.18 2.60
N TYR A 236 -17.58 -14.71 2.44
CA TYR A 236 -17.14 -15.23 1.13
C TYR A 236 -17.99 -16.41 0.65
N ARG A 237 -18.36 -17.34 1.54
CA ARG A 237 -19.09 -18.55 1.16
C ARG A 237 -20.59 -18.34 0.92
N GLU A 238 -21.23 -17.44 1.67
CA GLU A 238 -22.69 -17.30 1.68
C GLU A 238 -23.17 -16.07 0.89
N LYS A 239 -22.33 -15.06 0.74
CA LYS A 239 -22.71 -13.80 0.09
C LYS A 239 -22.04 -13.56 -1.25
N LEU A 240 -20.86 -14.14 -1.45
CA LEU A 240 -20.07 -13.92 -2.67
C LEU A 240 -19.99 -15.17 -3.57
N GLY A 241 -20.33 -16.35 -3.11
CA GLY A 241 -20.38 -17.58 -3.89
C GLY A 241 -19.58 -18.67 -3.20
#